data_7e12ae538daf1889c43e71ceafcb5597
#
_entry.id   7e12ae538daf1889c43e71ceafcb5597
#
_cell.length_a   1.000
_cell.length_b   1.000
_cell.length_c   1.000
_cell.angle_alpha   90.00
_cell.angle_beta   90.00
_cell.angle_gamma   90.00
#
_symmetry.space_group_name_H-M   'P 1'
#
loop_
_entity.id
_entity.type
_entity.pdbx_description
1 polymer ?
#
loop_
_entity_poly.entity_id
_entity_poly.type
_entity_poly.pdbx_seq_one_letter_code
_entity_poly.pdbx_strand_id
1 'polypeptide(L)'
;MNRKDNSAGNLLRQARISAQMSQTDVARRALVAQSVISAYESGRREPSVSTLERLVLATGHRLVLDVERSSDYPPGLPDTPLGRRLRQRRRAILACASRHGASNVRVFGSTARGEDRADSDVDLLVDLDKGTGLFTLEALRRELSEILGVPVDVAPSDSLRTRVREEIELEAIPI
;
A
#
# COMPACT_ATOMS: atom_id res chain seq x y z
N MET A 1 -15.87 -4.72 -0.08
CA MET A 1 -16.37 -4.66 1.31
C MET A 1 -16.80 -3.24 1.59
N ASN A 2 -18.05 -3.02 2.04
CA ASN A 2 -18.70 -1.70 2.02
C ASN A 2 -18.11 -0.79 3.12
N ARG A 3 -17.62 0.40 2.79
CA ARG A 3 -17.03 1.39 3.75
C ARG A 3 -17.95 1.76 4.94
N LYS A 4 -19.26 1.48 4.84
CA LYS A 4 -20.22 1.76 5.90
C LYS A 4 -20.18 0.75 7.07
N ASP A 5 -19.67 -0.44 6.86
CA ASP A 5 -19.67 -1.50 7.89
C ASP A 5 -18.50 -1.41 8.87
N ASN A 6 -17.51 -0.58 8.58
CA ASN A 6 -16.26 -0.50 9.36
C ASN A 6 -16.15 0.80 10.20
N SER A 7 -17.26 1.45 10.53
CA SER A 7 -17.22 2.62 11.41
C SER A 7 -16.91 2.21 12.86
N ALA A 8 -16.23 3.10 13.60
CA ALA A 8 -15.88 2.85 15.01
C ALA A 8 -17.11 2.50 15.87
N GLY A 9 -18.26 3.13 15.57
CA GLY A 9 -19.52 2.82 16.24
C GLY A 9 -20.04 1.42 15.94
N ASN A 10 -19.92 0.95 14.70
CA ASN A 10 -20.30 -0.41 14.33
C ASN A 10 -19.38 -1.47 14.98
N LEU A 11 -18.09 -1.21 15.05
CA LEU A 11 -17.14 -2.12 15.74
C LEU A 11 -17.50 -2.25 17.23
N LEU A 12 -17.78 -1.12 17.89
CA LEU A 12 -18.23 -1.13 19.29
C LEU A 12 -19.54 -1.93 19.45
N ARG A 13 -20.53 -1.67 18.59
CA ARG A 13 -21.80 -2.38 18.61
C ARG A 13 -21.64 -3.89 18.39
N GLN A 14 -20.80 -4.31 17.45
CA GLN A 14 -20.51 -5.72 17.21
C GLN A 14 -19.85 -6.38 18.41
N ALA A 15 -18.84 -5.77 19.00
CA ALA A 15 -18.18 -6.28 20.22
C ALA A 15 -19.16 -6.42 21.37
N ARG A 16 -20.03 -5.42 21.58
CA ARG A 16 -21.06 -5.45 22.61
C ARG A 16 -22.08 -6.58 22.40
N ILE A 17 -22.59 -6.72 21.18
CA ILE A 17 -23.58 -7.77 20.85
C ILE A 17 -22.95 -9.15 21.00
N SER A 18 -21.73 -9.35 20.53
CA SER A 18 -20.98 -10.60 20.69
C SER A 18 -20.77 -10.97 22.16
N ALA A 19 -20.59 -9.97 23.02
CA ALA A 19 -20.49 -10.15 24.48
C ALA A 19 -21.86 -10.32 25.17
N GLN A 20 -22.98 -10.29 24.43
CA GLN A 20 -24.35 -10.32 24.97
C GLN A 20 -24.64 -9.22 26.01
N MET A 21 -24.04 -8.04 25.85
CA MET A 21 -24.15 -6.91 26.76
C MET A 21 -25.14 -5.85 26.25
N SER A 22 -25.84 -5.19 27.18
CA SER A 22 -26.58 -3.96 26.88
C SER A 22 -25.64 -2.75 26.79
N GLN A 23 -26.11 -1.65 26.18
CA GLN A 23 -25.36 -0.38 26.20
C GLN A 23 -25.08 0.10 27.62
N THR A 24 -25.99 -0.15 28.56
CA THR A 24 -25.82 0.19 29.96
C THR A 24 -24.74 -0.62 30.64
N ASP A 25 -24.59 -1.90 30.28
CA ASP A 25 -23.54 -2.77 30.84
C ASP A 25 -22.15 -2.31 30.38
N VAL A 26 -22.00 -2.01 29.10
CA VAL A 26 -20.73 -1.44 28.57
C VAL A 26 -20.43 -0.10 29.24
N ALA A 27 -21.41 0.77 29.33
CA ALA A 27 -21.25 2.10 29.94
C ALA A 27 -20.78 1.99 31.41
N ARG A 28 -21.39 1.08 32.18
CA ARG A 28 -21.01 0.81 33.56
C ARG A 28 -19.56 0.30 33.67
N ARG A 29 -19.19 -0.67 32.84
CA ARG A 29 -17.81 -1.23 32.87
C ARG A 29 -16.77 -0.24 32.40
N ALA A 30 -17.11 0.61 31.41
CA ALA A 30 -16.21 1.61 30.87
C ALA A 30 -16.21 2.94 31.65
N LEU A 31 -17.01 3.05 32.73
CA LEU A 31 -17.20 4.26 33.56
C LEU A 31 -17.58 5.50 32.73
N VAL A 32 -18.54 5.34 31.82
CA VAL A 32 -19.13 6.42 31.02
C VAL A 32 -20.65 6.41 31.11
N ALA A 33 -21.31 7.50 30.66
CA ALA A 33 -22.76 7.52 30.57
C ALA A 33 -23.27 6.64 29.41
N GLN A 34 -24.41 5.97 29.58
CA GLN A 34 -25.03 5.15 28.51
C GLN A 34 -25.30 5.98 27.24
N SER A 35 -25.64 7.26 27.36
CA SER A 35 -25.85 8.17 26.24
C SER A 35 -24.61 8.34 25.36
N VAL A 36 -23.40 8.18 25.92
CA VAL A 36 -22.13 8.22 25.18
C VAL A 36 -22.03 6.99 24.26
N ILE A 37 -22.30 5.80 24.81
CA ILE A 37 -22.33 4.54 24.03
C ILE A 37 -23.34 4.65 22.88
N SER A 38 -24.57 5.10 23.20
CA SER A 38 -25.63 5.32 22.22
C SER A 38 -25.21 6.31 21.12
N ALA A 39 -24.53 7.42 21.50
CA ALA A 39 -24.08 8.41 20.53
C ALA A 39 -23.01 7.84 19.58
N TYR A 40 -22.09 7.01 20.07
CA TYR A 40 -21.06 6.37 19.25
C TYR A 40 -21.68 5.30 18.33
N GLU A 41 -22.50 4.39 18.87
CA GLU A 41 -23.14 3.34 18.05
C GLU A 41 -24.12 3.86 17.00
N SER A 42 -24.73 5.02 17.23
CA SER A 42 -25.60 5.69 16.24
C SER A 42 -24.85 6.57 15.24
N GLY A 43 -23.54 6.72 15.37
CA GLY A 43 -22.72 7.60 14.51
C GLY A 43 -22.92 9.09 14.75
N ARG A 44 -23.65 9.50 15.79
CA ARG A 44 -23.80 10.93 16.17
C ARG A 44 -22.51 11.55 16.69
N ARG A 45 -21.62 10.73 17.22
CA ARG A 45 -20.25 11.10 17.63
C ARG A 45 -19.30 9.99 17.23
N GLU A 46 -18.05 10.34 16.99
CA GLU A 46 -17.01 9.38 16.67
C GLU A 46 -15.99 9.30 17.82
N PRO A 47 -15.70 8.11 18.37
CA PRO A 47 -14.70 7.97 19.41
C PRO A 47 -13.28 8.09 18.82
N SER A 48 -12.33 8.61 19.58
CA SER A 48 -10.91 8.44 19.26
C SER A 48 -10.53 6.95 19.33
N VAL A 49 -9.43 6.57 18.66
CA VAL A 49 -8.92 5.19 18.70
C VAL A 49 -8.74 4.69 20.13
N SER A 50 -8.13 5.50 21.01
CA SER A 50 -7.92 5.15 22.40
C SER A 50 -9.24 4.98 23.21
N THR A 51 -10.25 5.80 22.86
CA THR A 51 -11.59 5.65 23.46
C THR A 51 -12.25 4.37 22.97
N LEU A 52 -12.19 4.08 21.66
CA LEU A 52 -12.75 2.86 21.08
C LEU A 52 -12.10 1.60 21.70
N GLU A 53 -10.77 1.61 21.81
CA GLU A 53 -10.01 0.50 22.44
C GLU A 53 -10.49 0.22 23.87
N ARG A 54 -10.62 1.26 24.70
CA ARG A 54 -11.10 1.14 26.07
C ARG A 54 -12.54 0.61 26.14
N LEU A 55 -13.43 1.06 25.23
CA LEU A 55 -14.81 0.62 25.20
C LEU A 55 -14.94 -0.84 24.70
N VAL A 56 -14.17 -1.23 23.69
CA VAL A 56 -14.09 -2.61 23.20
C VAL A 56 -13.53 -3.53 24.29
N LEU A 57 -12.50 -3.10 25.01
CA LEU A 57 -11.95 -3.86 26.14
C LEU A 57 -12.99 -4.10 27.25
N ALA A 58 -13.86 -3.11 27.51
CA ALA A 58 -14.96 -3.25 28.47
C ALA A 58 -15.98 -4.33 28.08
N THR A 59 -16.05 -4.73 26.82
CA THR A 59 -16.86 -5.87 26.34
C THR A 59 -16.14 -7.22 26.45
N GLY A 60 -14.87 -7.24 26.89
CA GLY A 60 -14.04 -8.44 26.93
C GLY A 60 -13.37 -8.77 25.59
N HIS A 61 -13.45 -7.89 24.62
CA HIS A 61 -12.76 -8.01 23.32
C HIS A 61 -11.53 -7.11 23.29
N ARG A 62 -10.61 -7.40 22.36
CA ARG A 62 -9.45 -6.56 22.05
C ARG A 62 -9.61 -5.94 20.67
N LEU A 63 -9.40 -4.63 20.56
CA LEU A 63 -9.32 -3.96 19.28
C LEU A 63 -7.96 -4.32 18.63
N VAL A 64 -8.01 -4.77 17.38
CA VAL A 64 -6.83 -4.98 16.55
C VAL A 64 -6.93 -4.01 15.39
N LEU A 65 -5.93 -3.14 15.23
CA LEU A 65 -5.81 -2.21 14.11
C LEU A 65 -4.60 -2.65 13.29
N ASP A 66 -4.79 -2.71 12.00
CA ASP A 66 -3.73 -3.00 11.05
C ASP A 66 -3.61 -1.85 10.05
N VAL A 67 -2.44 -1.69 9.47
CA VAL A 67 -2.16 -0.67 8.46
C VAL A 67 -1.73 -1.37 7.19
N GLU A 68 -2.64 -1.39 6.23
CA GLU A 68 -2.36 -1.91 4.90
C GLU A 68 -1.92 -0.77 3.97
N ARG A 69 -1.02 -1.09 3.04
CA ARG A 69 -0.64 -0.16 1.97
C ARG A 69 -1.86 0.12 1.09
N SER A 70 -2.22 1.38 0.94
CA SER A 70 -3.31 1.77 0.04
C SER A 70 -2.82 1.82 -1.41
N SER A 71 -3.52 1.12 -2.31
CA SER A 71 -3.31 1.25 -3.75
C SER A 71 -3.71 2.63 -4.28
N ASP A 72 -4.61 3.32 -3.59
CA ASP A 72 -5.09 4.66 -3.99
C ASP A 72 -4.04 5.75 -3.74
N TYR A 73 -3.10 5.49 -2.83
CA TYR A 73 -2.00 6.40 -2.48
C TYR A 73 -0.69 5.60 -2.44
N PRO A 74 -0.18 5.17 -3.59
CA PRO A 74 1.11 4.48 -3.63
C PRO A 74 2.18 5.40 -3.05
N PRO A 75 3.16 4.88 -2.28
CA PRO A 75 4.26 5.68 -1.80
C PRO A 75 4.98 6.30 -3.00
N GLY A 76 5.29 7.59 -2.90
CA GLY A 76 6.12 8.25 -3.91
C GLY A 76 7.54 7.70 -3.88
N LEU A 77 8.25 7.89 -4.98
CA LEU A 77 9.67 7.55 -5.05
C LEU A 77 10.45 8.25 -3.93
N PRO A 78 11.36 7.54 -3.23
CA PRO A 78 12.19 8.11 -2.16
C PRO A 78 12.98 9.34 -2.61
N ASP A 79 13.33 10.22 -1.67
CA ASP A 79 14.16 11.39 -1.99
C ASP A 79 15.67 11.08 -1.96
N THR A 80 16.04 10.10 -2.74
CA THR A 80 17.40 9.61 -2.97
C THR A 80 17.93 10.09 -4.33
N PRO A 81 19.22 9.91 -4.63
CA PRO A 81 19.77 10.27 -5.93
C PRO A 81 19.03 9.64 -7.10
N LEU A 82 18.74 8.33 -7.04
CA LEU A 82 18.03 7.63 -8.11
C LEU A 82 16.53 7.94 -8.10
N GLY A 83 15.91 8.04 -6.93
CA GLY A 83 14.50 8.43 -6.81
C GLY A 83 14.23 9.82 -7.43
N ARG A 84 15.12 10.80 -7.23
CA ARG A 84 15.03 12.11 -7.89
C ARG A 84 15.23 12.01 -9.40
N ARG A 85 16.18 11.19 -9.86
CA ARG A 85 16.45 10.97 -11.30
C ARG A 85 15.26 10.31 -12.00
N LEU A 86 14.65 9.31 -11.38
CA LEU A 86 13.43 8.66 -11.88
C LEU A 86 12.28 9.66 -12.03
N ARG A 87 12.03 10.51 -11.03
CA ARG A 87 11.01 11.57 -11.12
C ARG A 87 11.29 12.54 -12.28
N GLN A 88 12.52 13.00 -12.43
CA GLN A 88 12.92 13.94 -13.50
C GLN A 88 12.77 13.34 -14.89
N ARG A 89 13.09 12.05 -15.04
CA ARG A 89 13.06 11.33 -16.33
C ARG A 89 11.77 10.56 -16.58
N ARG A 90 10.78 10.65 -15.68
CA ARG A 90 9.52 9.89 -15.72
C ARG A 90 8.89 9.82 -17.11
N ARG A 91 8.76 10.97 -17.80
CA ARG A 91 8.12 11.02 -19.12
C ARG A 91 8.92 10.24 -20.16
N ALA A 92 10.25 10.34 -20.13
CA ALA A 92 11.12 9.63 -21.06
C ALA A 92 11.08 8.11 -20.81
N ILE A 93 11.09 7.69 -19.53
CA ILE A 93 10.99 6.28 -19.13
C ILE A 93 9.67 5.68 -19.63
N LEU A 94 8.53 6.32 -19.34
CA LEU A 94 7.22 5.81 -19.76
C LEU A 94 7.06 5.78 -21.28
N ALA A 95 7.58 6.78 -22.00
CA ALA A 95 7.58 6.80 -23.46
C ALA A 95 8.47 5.70 -24.05
N CYS A 96 9.64 5.45 -23.46
CA CYS A 96 10.52 4.35 -23.86
C CYS A 96 9.82 3.00 -23.62
N ALA A 97 9.29 2.76 -22.44
CA ALA A 97 8.57 1.52 -22.11
C ALA A 97 7.43 1.25 -23.11
N SER A 98 6.59 2.25 -23.37
CA SER A 98 5.47 2.13 -24.33
C SER A 98 5.93 1.77 -25.76
N ARG A 99 7.04 2.33 -26.26
CA ARG A 99 7.58 1.98 -27.58
C ARG A 99 8.04 0.51 -27.67
N HIS A 100 8.44 -0.05 -26.57
CA HIS A 100 8.89 -1.45 -26.46
C HIS A 100 7.78 -2.41 -26.00
N GLY A 101 6.49 -1.98 -26.01
CA GLY A 101 5.37 -2.82 -25.59
C GLY A 101 5.40 -3.15 -24.09
N ALA A 102 5.95 -2.25 -23.27
CA ALA A 102 5.96 -2.37 -21.83
C ALA A 102 5.07 -1.30 -21.19
N SER A 103 4.35 -1.70 -20.15
CA SER A 103 3.42 -0.86 -19.39
C SER A 103 3.60 -1.06 -17.88
N ASN A 104 2.86 -0.31 -17.05
CA ASN A 104 2.84 -0.44 -15.60
C ASN A 104 4.25 -0.48 -14.99
N VAL A 105 5.08 0.50 -15.35
CA VAL A 105 6.48 0.58 -14.91
C VAL A 105 6.54 0.92 -13.43
N ARG A 106 7.17 0.05 -12.66
CA ARG A 106 7.36 0.18 -11.21
C ARG A 106 8.83 -0.01 -10.86
N VAL A 107 9.34 0.70 -9.88
CA VAL A 107 10.69 0.47 -9.34
C VAL A 107 10.60 -0.39 -8.09
N PHE A 108 11.51 -1.31 -7.91
CA PHE A 108 11.62 -2.14 -6.71
C PHE A 108 13.06 -2.21 -6.20
N GLY A 109 13.35 -3.05 -5.23
CA GLY A 109 14.70 -3.22 -4.71
C GLY A 109 15.21 -2.02 -3.90
N SER A 110 16.53 -1.79 -3.92
CA SER A 110 17.20 -0.75 -3.12
C SER A 110 16.64 0.64 -3.37
N THR A 111 16.32 0.98 -4.62
CA THR A 111 15.77 2.29 -4.97
C THR A 111 14.36 2.50 -4.41
N ALA A 112 13.52 1.47 -4.40
CA ALA A 112 12.18 1.56 -3.80
C ALA A 112 12.24 1.69 -2.28
N ARG A 113 13.21 1.06 -1.63
CA ARG A 113 13.42 1.13 -0.18
C ARG A 113 14.15 2.40 0.28
N GLY A 114 14.67 3.21 -0.66
CA GLY A 114 15.46 4.41 -0.33
C GLY A 114 16.88 4.12 0.16
N GLU A 115 17.43 2.97 -0.19
CA GLU A 115 18.77 2.49 0.18
C GLU A 115 19.81 2.69 -0.95
N ASP A 116 19.39 3.31 -2.07
CA ASP A 116 20.21 3.49 -3.25
C ASP A 116 21.32 4.52 -3.07
N ARG A 117 22.40 4.31 -3.82
CA ARG A 117 23.50 5.23 -4.03
C ARG A 117 23.47 5.76 -5.46
N ALA A 118 24.29 6.77 -5.74
CA ALA A 118 24.31 7.42 -7.06
C ALA A 118 24.74 6.49 -8.20
N ASP A 119 25.48 5.43 -7.89
CA ASP A 119 26.02 4.41 -8.79
C ASP A 119 25.30 3.05 -8.71
N SER A 120 24.26 2.95 -7.88
CA SER A 120 23.44 1.75 -7.81
C SER A 120 22.72 1.50 -9.14
N ASP A 121 22.42 0.24 -9.42
CA ASP A 121 21.51 -0.16 -10.48
C ASP A 121 20.04 0.18 -10.12
N VAL A 122 19.20 0.24 -11.13
CA VAL A 122 17.76 0.47 -10.98
C VAL A 122 17.01 -0.78 -11.42
N ASP A 123 16.25 -1.37 -10.50
CA ASP A 123 15.41 -2.54 -10.76
C ASP A 123 14.01 -2.08 -11.14
N LEU A 124 13.56 -2.40 -12.36
CA LEU A 124 12.24 -2.07 -12.87
C LEU A 124 11.40 -3.32 -13.10
N LEU A 125 10.20 -3.31 -12.58
CA LEU A 125 9.15 -4.28 -12.86
C LEU A 125 8.22 -3.71 -13.93
N VAL A 126 7.93 -4.47 -14.98
CA VAL A 126 7.07 -4.04 -16.09
C VAL A 126 6.10 -5.14 -16.48
N ASP A 127 4.95 -4.74 -17.03
CA ASP A 127 4.04 -5.65 -17.69
C ASP A 127 4.31 -5.58 -19.20
N LEU A 128 4.58 -6.72 -19.85
CA LEU A 128 4.88 -6.77 -21.28
C LEU A 128 3.63 -7.16 -22.09
N ASP A 129 3.52 -6.57 -23.28
CA ASP A 129 2.52 -6.98 -24.25
C ASP A 129 2.77 -8.40 -24.73
N LYS A 130 1.69 -9.12 -25.07
CA LYS A 130 1.77 -10.50 -25.59
C LYS A 130 2.62 -10.54 -26.86
N GLY A 131 3.66 -11.37 -26.84
CA GLY A 131 4.55 -11.55 -27.97
C GLY A 131 5.81 -10.68 -27.94
N THR A 132 6.02 -9.87 -26.90
CA THR A 132 7.27 -9.16 -26.70
C THR A 132 8.42 -10.14 -26.49
N GLY A 133 9.38 -10.17 -27.43
CA GLY A 133 10.50 -11.11 -27.39
C GLY A 133 11.68 -10.63 -26.55
N LEU A 134 12.60 -11.54 -26.26
CA LEU A 134 13.81 -11.28 -25.47
C LEU A 134 14.65 -10.12 -26.05
N PHE A 135 14.73 -9.99 -27.36
CA PHE A 135 15.48 -8.91 -28.01
C PHE A 135 14.87 -7.53 -27.74
N THR A 136 13.54 -7.43 -27.64
CA THR A 136 12.85 -6.18 -27.29
C THR A 136 13.11 -5.81 -25.84
N LEU A 137 13.16 -6.80 -24.94
CA LEU A 137 13.47 -6.57 -23.54
C LEU A 137 14.91 -6.05 -23.35
N GLU A 138 15.87 -6.61 -24.06
CA GLU A 138 17.27 -6.14 -24.04
C GLU A 138 17.41 -4.73 -24.65
N ALA A 139 16.67 -4.41 -25.69
CA ALA A 139 16.64 -3.08 -26.26
C ALA A 139 16.03 -2.05 -25.28
N LEU A 140 14.94 -2.42 -24.60
CA LEU A 140 14.32 -1.60 -23.55
C LEU A 140 15.30 -1.33 -22.41
N ARG A 141 15.96 -2.37 -21.88
CA ARG A 141 16.95 -2.27 -20.83
C ARG A 141 18.09 -1.29 -21.17
N ARG A 142 18.66 -1.43 -22.36
CA ARG A 142 19.73 -0.57 -22.85
C ARG A 142 19.28 0.89 -22.96
N GLU A 143 18.13 1.14 -23.58
CA GLU A 143 17.62 2.52 -23.76
C GLU A 143 17.25 3.16 -22.41
N LEU A 144 16.69 2.42 -21.47
CA LEU A 144 16.42 2.91 -20.12
C LEU A 144 17.73 3.23 -19.38
N SER A 145 18.77 2.41 -19.53
CA SER A 145 20.09 2.68 -18.95
C SER A 145 20.72 3.96 -19.52
N GLU A 146 20.55 4.23 -20.82
CA GLU A 146 20.97 5.49 -21.44
C GLU A 146 20.20 6.70 -20.90
N ILE A 147 18.86 6.57 -20.74
CA ILE A 147 18.00 7.63 -20.19
C ILE A 147 18.38 7.96 -18.76
N LEU A 148 18.66 6.94 -17.95
CA LEU A 148 18.95 7.09 -16.52
C LEU A 148 20.44 7.33 -16.23
N GLY A 149 21.34 6.97 -17.14
CA GLY A 149 22.79 7.09 -16.96
C GLY A 149 23.35 6.16 -15.87
N VAL A 150 22.67 5.08 -15.57
CA VAL A 150 23.06 3.99 -14.65
C VAL A 150 22.56 2.66 -15.21
N PRO A 151 23.12 1.51 -14.77
CA PRO A 151 22.59 0.21 -15.15
C PRO A 151 21.11 0.07 -14.73
N VAL A 152 20.32 -0.53 -15.61
CA VAL A 152 18.89 -0.82 -15.35
C VAL A 152 18.66 -2.30 -15.57
N ASP A 153 18.05 -2.97 -14.60
CA ASP A 153 17.50 -4.30 -14.77
C ASP A 153 15.99 -4.21 -14.97
N VAL A 154 15.47 -4.97 -15.93
CA VAL A 154 14.05 -5.00 -16.26
C VAL A 154 13.51 -6.41 -16.08
N ALA A 155 12.60 -6.58 -15.13
CA ALA A 155 11.93 -7.83 -14.85
C ALA A 155 10.49 -7.78 -15.37
N PRO A 156 10.10 -8.65 -16.32
CA PRO A 156 8.70 -8.84 -16.67
C PRO A 156 7.92 -9.45 -15.49
N SER A 157 6.75 -8.90 -15.18
CA SER A 157 5.95 -9.34 -14.03
C SER A 157 5.47 -10.79 -14.17
N ASP A 158 5.26 -11.27 -15.40
CA ASP A 158 4.83 -12.64 -15.72
C ASP A 158 5.95 -13.68 -15.70
N SER A 159 7.22 -13.24 -15.76
CA SER A 159 8.39 -14.13 -15.71
C SER A 159 8.81 -14.51 -14.28
N LEU A 160 8.29 -13.82 -13.28
CA LEU A 160 8.63 -14.05 -11.88
C LEU A 160 7.86 -15.25 -11.30
N ARG A 161 8.55 -16.06 -10.47
CA ARG A 161 7.88 -17.08 -9.68
C ARG A 161 6.91 -16.44 -8.70
N THR A 162 5.75 -17.06 -8.48
CA THR A 162 4.64 -16.51 -7.67
C THR A 162 5.09 -15.86 -6.36
N ARG A 163 5.90 -16.56 -5.57
CA ARG A 163 6.38 -16.06 -4.28
C ARG A 163 7.26 -14.81 -4.40
N VAL A 164 8.18 -14.80 -5.36
CA VAL A 164 9.09 -13.68 -5.62
C VAL A 164 8.29 -12.47 -6.15
N ARG A 165 7.30 -12.73 -6.98
CA ARG A 165 6.39 -11.72 -7.50
C ARG A 165 5.62 -11.04 -6.38
N GLU A 166 5.02 -11.81 -5.46
CA GLU A 166 4.29 -11.26 -4.31
C GLU A 166 5.19 -10.37 -3.43
N GLU A 167 6.42 -10.80 -3.16
CA GLU A 167 7.38 -10.01 -2.39
C GLU A 167 7.75 -8.70 -3.09
N ILE A 168 8.03 -8.74 -4.39
CA ILE A 168 8.36 -7.54 -5.19
C ILE A 168 7.16 -6.60 -5.32
N GLU A 169 5.96 -7.12 -5.56
CA GLU A 169 4.74 -6.31 -5.71
C GLU A 169 4.39 -5.54 -4.43
N LEU A 170 4.77 -6.06 -3.24
CA LEU A 170 4.57 -5.38 -1.97
C LEU A 170 5.46 -4.12 -1.81
N GLU A 171 6.66 -4.12 -2.37
CA GLU A 171 7.60 -2.99 -2.25
C GLU A 171 7.63 -2.08 -3.48
N ALA A 172 7.14 -2.58 -4.63
CA ALA A 172 7.24 -1.88 -5.90
C ALA A 172 6.45 -0.56 -5.92
N ILE A 173 7.11 0.51 -6.37
CA ILE A 173 6.58 1.87 -6.41
C ILE A 173 6.36 2.26 -7.88
N PRO A 174 5.15 2.70 -8.28
CA PRO A 174 4.90 3.21 -9.62
C PRO A 174 5.79 4.42 -9.96
N ILE A 175 6.28 4.46 -11.19
CA ILE A 175 7.02 5.60 -11.74
C ILE A 175 6.07 6.60 -12.36
#